data_d966a1a681bb9b9523c036aeedf59f82
#
_entry.id   d966a1a681bb9b9523c036aeedf59f82
#
_cell.length_a   1.000
_cell.length_b   1.000
_cell.length_c   1.000
_cell.angle_alpha   90.00
_cell.angle_beta   90.00
_cell.angle_gamma   90.00
#
_symmetry.space_group_name_H-M   'P 1'
#
loop_
_entity.id
_entity.type
_entity.pdbx_description
1 polymer ?
#
loop_
_entity_poly.entity_id
_entity_poly.type
_entity_poly.pdbx_seq_one_letter_code
_entity_poly.pdbx_strand_id
1 'polypeptide(L)'
;MCMGSQGDCQPFIALALALQAKGARVRLYAPAEMEELCATFVAPLARPLIDFFGMPHLSVKKLLESDPVVRDAMSRGNFFKFMQGVSQPNYLDMTLSDADLVLSDLLNHFPADHIVYNTLFAAQGATAAEVLNVSSTLVSMQMTGSPSAFEPCLLISPKLFRKLPFFLRRATWHAFSLLMIYAPIFRDTKWRVKKLGLRPLSTSQKMDIWLGNAAGCSLIIARSPLLSPAPRDWPAAERKRVLGAFILSAQEQVKAWPPSVELRAFLDAADPPVYIGWGSMVAISPLHMLTLALRVLKSLGKRGVILAGWAKLSANLLDESIASDVEELRSYLAENVLIIESNAPHEWLFPQCAAIVHHGGAGTTASALRSGIPSVITPCFVDQPELAEKVNRLGVGIGLNQFHSVTVKQLASALSTVLTDQAMRSRAAILGEKLCAEDGAAIAASDILLRLNTINATSFDEQSVKRPGAARVGVQPAVGAA
;
A
#
# COMPACT_ATOMS: atom_id res chain seq x y z
N MET A 1 1.45 -13.25 1.87
CA MET A 1 0.16 -13.14 1.19
C MET A 1 -0.23 -11.67 1.13
N CYS A 2 -0.31 -11.09 -0.04
CA CYS A 2 -0.73 -9.70 -0.20
C CYS A 2 -1.78 -9.59 -1.31
N MET A 3 -2.72 -8.68 -1.09
CA MET A 3 -3.80 -8.36 -2.01
C MET A 3 -3.88 -6.84 -2.14
N GLY A 4 -4.26 -6.35 -3.31
CA GLY A 4 -4.39 -4.94 -3.56
C GLY A 4 -3.68 -4.48 -4.84
N SER A 5 -3.38 -3.19 -4.90
CA SER A 5 -2.62 -2.57 -5.99
C SER A 5 -1.11 -2.86 -5.86
N GLN A 6 -0.34 -2.39 -6.82
CA GLN A 6 1.13 -2.45 -6.75
C GLN A 6 1.66 -1.79 -5.45
N GLY A 7 1.04 -0.71 -4.99
CA GLY A 7 1.42 -0.05 -3.73
C GLY A 7 1.22 -0.93 -2.49
N ASP A 8 0.30 -1.90 -2.55
CA ASP A 8 0.07 -2.87 -1.46
C ASP A 8 1.01 -4.07 -1.56
N CYS A 9 1.43 -4.47 -2.77
CA CYS A 9 2.24 -5.67 -3.02
C CYS A 9 3.75 -5.39 -2.97
N GLN A 10 4.21 -4.25 -3.46
CA GLN A 10 5.63 -3.89 -3.50
C GLN A 10 6.32 -3.93 -2.11
N PRO A 11 5.70 -3.49 -1.01
CA PRO A 11 6.28 -3.66 0.33
C PRO A 11 6.51 -5.12 0.72
N PHE A 12 5.67 -6.05 0.25
CA PHE A 12 5.85 -7.47 0.51
C PHE A 12 6.99 -8.08 -0.30
N ILE A 13 7.29 -7.54 -1.50
CA ILE A 13 8.49 -7.91 -2.25
C ILE A 13 9.74 -7.48 -1.48
N ALA A 14 9.78 -6.24 -0.95
CA ALA A 14 10.89 -5.77 -0.13
C ALA A 14 11.09 -6.62 1.12
N LEU A 15 10.00 -6.98 1.82
CA LEU A 15 10.06 -7.88 2.98
C LEU A 15 10.53 -9.31 2.58
N ALA A 16 10.07 -9.84 1.43
CA ALA A 16 10.48 -11.15 0.94
C ALA A 16 11.99 -11.20 0.65
N LEU A 17 12.52 -10.15 0.01
CA LEU A 17 13.97 -10.01 -0.23
C LEU A 17 14.75 -9.93 1.09
N ALA A 18 14.26 -9.20 2.07
CA ALA A 18 14.90 -9.07 3.38
C ALA A 18 14.87 -10.39 4.17
N LEU A 19 13.79 -11.17 4.09
CA LEU A 19 13.70 -12.52 4.68
C LEU A 19 14.66 -13.48 3.97
N GLN A 20 14.69 -13.45 2.63
CA GLN A 20 15.61 -14.26 1.84
C GLN A 20 17.07 -13.96 2.18
N ALA A 21 17.45 -12.68 2.30
CA ALA A 21 18.80 -12.28 2.68
C ALA A 21 19.24 -12.85 4.04
N LYS A 22 18.28 -13.23 4.89
CA LYS A 22 18.50 -13.90 6.19
C LYS A 22 18.36 -15.42 6.14
N GLY A 23 18.28 -16.00 4.93
CA GLY A 23 18.25 -17.44 4.70
C GLY A 23 16.86 -18.08 4.76
N ALA A 24 15.78 -17.31 4.86
CA ALA A 24 14.42 -17.84 4.80
C ALA A 24 14.04 -18.22 3.36
N ARG A 25 13.36 -19.36 3.21
CA ARG A 25 12.65 -19.70 1.97
C ARG A 25 11.29 -19.00 2.00
N VAL A 26 10.98 -18.21 0.97
CA VAL A 26 9.77 -17.41 0.91
C VAL A 26 8.93 -17.77 -0.31
N ARG A 27 7.60 -17.94 -0.12
CA ARG A 27 6.63 -17.97 -1.21
C ARG A 27 5.73 -16.74 -1.11
N LEU A 28 5.72 -15.93 -2.17
CA LEU A 28 4.93 -14.72 -2.26
C LEU A 28 3.63 -14.99 -3.02
N TYR A 29 2.50 -14.88 -2.34
CA TYR A 29 1.17 -14.93 -2.93
C TYR A 29 0.69 -13.51 -3.16
N ALA A 30 0.48 -13.15 -4.43
CA ALA A 30 0.02 -11.82 -4.84
C ALA A 30 -0.86 -11.93 -6.10
N PRO A 31 -1.63 -10.88 -6.48
CA PRO A 31 -2.38 -10.89 -7.73
C PRO A 31 -1.49 -11.29 -8.92
N ALA A 32 -2.01 -12.11 -9.83
CA ALA A 32 -1.25 -12.63 -10.97
C ALA A 32 -0.63 -11.52 -11.83
N GLU A 33 -1.24 -10.35 -11.87
CA GLU A 33 -0.70 -9.17 -12.56
C GLU A 33 0.63 -8.65 -11.97
N MET A 34 1.05 -9.14 -10.80
CA MET A 34 2.34 -8.82 -10.17
C MET A 34 3.46 -9.78 -10.58
N GLU A 35 3.17 -10.79 -11.40
CA GLU A 35 4.12 -11.85 -11.77
C GLU A 35 5.38 -11.27 -12.47
N GLU A 36 5.19 -10.39 -13.44
CA GLU A 36 6.29 -9.75 -14.16
C GLU A 36 7.20 -8.95 -13.22
N LEU A 37 6.61 -8.18 -12.31
CA LEU A 37 7.36 -7.45 -11.29
C LEU A 37 8.11 -8.41 -10.36
N CYS A 38 7.45 -9.45 -9.86
CA CYS A 38 8.07 -10.43 -8.98
C CYS A 38 9.20 -11.20 -9.69
N ALA A 39 9.01 -11.58 -10.95
CA ALA A 39 10.01 -12.30 -11.75
C ALA A 39 11.33 -11.52 -11.86
N THR A 40 11.28 -10.19 -11.92
CA THR A 40 12.48 -9.34 -11.96
C THR A 40 13.38 -9.54 -10.73
N PHE A 41 12.81 -9.84 -9.56
CA PHE A 41 13.56 -10.05 -8.31
C PHE A 41 13.87 -11.52 -8.03
N VAL A 42 13.10 -12.44 -8.60
CA VAL A 42 13.23 -13.89 -8.38
C VAL A 42 14.27 -14.52 -9.32
N ALA A 43 14.40 -14.00 -10.55
CA ALA A 43 15.11 -14.65 -11.66
C ALA A 43 16.65 -14.78 -11.58
N PRO A 44 17.45 -13.99 -10.81
CA PRO A 44 18.90 -14.03 -10.94
C PRO A 44 19.65 -15.00 -10.02
N LEU A 45 18.98 -15.76 -9.16
CA LEU A 45 19.65 -16.62 -8.18
C LEU A 45 19.66 -18.08 -8.64
N ALA A 46 20.81 -18.74 -8.56
CA ALA A 46 20.98 -20.16 -8.91
C ALA A 46 20.10 -21.12 -8.08
N ARG A 47 19.48 -20.63 -7.01
CA ARG A 47 18.40 -21.26 -6.25
C ARG A 47 17.44 -20.14 -5.81
N PRO A 48 16.28 -19.99 -6.45
CA PRO A 48 15.30 -19.01 -6.00
C PRO A 48 14.81 -19.40 -4.60
N LEU A 49 15.19 -18.60 -3.59
CA LEU A 49 14.63 -18.73 -2.24
C LEU A 49 13.28 -18.02 -2.14
N ILE A 50 12.90 -17.26 -3.17
CA ILE A 50 11.59 -16.65 -3.31
C ILE A 50 10.87 -17.31 -4.47
N ASP A 51 9.75 -17.95 -4.16
CA ASP A 51 8.79 -18.45 -5.15
C ASP A 51 7.63 -17.46 -5.28
N PHE A 52 7.08 -17.30 -6.48
CA PHE A 52 5.87 -16.52 -6.70
C PHE A 52 4.70 -17.44 -7.06
N PHE A 53 3.56 -17.16 -6.44
CA PHE A 53 2.27 -17.79 -6.76
C PHE A 53 1.25 -16.71 -7.09
N GLY A 54 0.84 -16.65 -8.36
CA GLY A 54 -0.14 -15.69 -8.85
C GLY A 54 -1.56 -16.08 -8.45
N MET A 55 -2.28 -15.18 -7.79
CA MET A 55 -3.71 -15.30 -7.50
C MET A 55 -4.50 -14.79 -8.72
N PRO A 56 -5.22 -15.66 -9.46
CA PRO A 56 -5.74 -15.30 -10.78
C PRO A 56 -7.06 -14.54 -10.77
N HIS A 57 -7.84 -14.65 -9.68
CA HIS A 57 -9.22 -14.18 -9.69
C HIS A 57 -9.35 -12.73 -9.26
N LEU A 58 -8.61 -12.29 -8.24
CA LEU A 58 -8.74 -10.96 -7.67
C LEU A 58 -7.69 -9.99 -8.21
N SER A 59 -8.13 -8.99 -8.97
CA SER A 59 -7.33 -7.87 -9.41
C SER A 59 -8.07 -6.56 -9.14
N VAL A 60 -7.47 -5.67 -8.34
CA VAL A 60 -8.03 -4.35 -8.07
C VAL A 60 -8.09 -3.51 -9.35
N LYS A 61 -7.13 -3.68 -10.25
CA LYS A 61 -7.11 -3.01 -11.55
C LYS A 61 -8.30 -3.42 -12.42
N LYS A 62 -8.51 -4.73 -12.59
CA LYS A 62 -9.66 -5.25 -13.34
C LYS A 62 -10.99 -4.82 -12.72
N LEU A 63 -11.06 -4.79 -11.38
CA LEU A 63 -12.23 -4.32 -10.65
C LEU A 63 -12.57 -2.87 -11.01
N LEU A 64 -11.60 -1.98 -11.00
CA LEU A 64 -11.80 -0.56 -11.34
C LEU A 64 -12.10 -0.35 -12.83
N GLU A 65 -11.58 -1.21 -13.70
CA GLU A 65 -11.87 -1.17 -15.14
C GLU A 65 -13.28 -1.67 -15.45
N SER A 66 -13.76 -2.71 -14.74
CA SER A 66 -15.03 -3.37 -15.04
C SER A 66 -16.24 -2.82 -14.27
N ASP A 67 -16.04 -2.23 -13.07
CA ASP A 67 -17.14 -1.74 -12.23
C ASP A 67 -17.19 -0.21 -12.18
N PRO A 68 -18.16 0.42 -12.91
CA PRO A 68 -18.28 1.87 -12.93
C PRO A 68 -18.67 2.47 -11.57
N VAL A 69 -19.35 1.71 -10.69
CA VAL A 69 -19.74 2.19 -9.34
C VAL A 69 -18.52 2.28 -8.44
N VAL A 70 -17.66 1.26 -8.46
CA VAL A 70 -16.41 1.24 -7.71
C VAL A 70 -15.46 2.34 -8.19
N ARG A 71 -15.35 2.50 -9.53
CA ARG A 71 -14.55 3.56 -10.15
C ARG A 71 -15.03 4.96 -9.79
N ASP A 72 -16.34 5.25 -9.91
CA ASP A 72 -16.92 6.55 -9.51
C ASP A 72 -16.71 6.83 -8.02
N ALA A 73 -16.95 5.84 -7.17
CA ALA A 73 -16.74 5.97 -5.73
C ALA A 73 -15.29 6.33 -5.37
N MET A 74 -14.32 5.67 -6.02
CA MET A 74 -12.91 5.94 -5.82
C MET A 74 -12.50 7.30 -6.38
N SER A 75 -13.00 7.68 -7.58
CA SER A 75 -12.69 8.97 -8.21
C SER A 75 -13.18 10.16 -7.40
N ARG A 76 -14.25 10.00 -6.64
CA ARG A 76 -14.84 11.03 -5.77
C ARG A 76 -14.43 10.91 -4.29
N GLY A 77 -13.57 9.96 -3.95
CA GLY A 77 -13.16 9.72 -2.57
C GLY A 77 -14.29 9.21 -1.66
N ASN A 78 -15.32 8.54 -2.21
CA ASN A 78 -16.47 8.06 -1.46
C ASN A 78 -16.22 6.64 -0.92
N PHE A 79 -15.67 6.55 0.28
CA PHE A 79 -15.32 5.28 0.92
C PHE A 79 -16.53 4.34 1.10
N PHE A 80 -17.71 4.86 1.48
CA PHE A 80 -18.88 4.02 1.71
C PHE A 80 -19.43 3.39 0.41
N LYS A 81 -19.50 4.17 -0.67
CA LYS A 81 -19.87 3.62 -1.99
C LYS A 81 -18.83 2.63 -2.51
N PHE A 82 -17.56 2.89 -2.29
CA PHE A 82 -16.49 1.94 -2.63
C PHE A 82 -16.68 0.63 -1.88
N MET A 83 -16.86 0.68 -0.55
CA MET A 83 -17.11 -0.50 0.28
C MET A 83 -18.37 -1.25 -0.15
N GLN A 84 -19.42 -0.55 -0.56
CA GLN A 84 -20.64 -1.17 -1.12
C GLN A 84 -20.34 -1.91 -2.41
N GLY A 85 -19.57 -1.32 -3.33
CA GLY A 85 -19.19 -1.94 -4.59
C GLY A 85 -18.38 -3.21 -4.38
N VAL A 86 -17.30 -3.16 -3.58
CA VAL A 86 -16.47 -4.35 -3.28
C VAL A 86 -17.16 -5.38 -2.37
N SER A 87 -18.37 -5.06 -1.89
CA SER A 87 -19.19 -5.97 -1.09
C SER A 87 -20.09 -6.90 -1.93
N GLN A 88 -20.08 -6.75 -3.25
CA GLN A 88 -20.90 -7.59 -4.14
C GLN A 88 -20.45 -9.06 -4.05
N PRO A 89 -21.40 -10.02 -4.17
CA PRO A 89 -21.10 -11.45 -4.02
C PRO A 89 -19.99 -11.96 -4.94
N ASN A 90 -19.91 -11.49 -6.18
CA ASN A 90 -18.89 -11.89 -7.14
C ASN A 90 -17.46 -11.56 -6.66
N TYR A 91 -17.23 -10.41 -6.01
CA TYR A 91 -15.91 -10.07 -5.50
C TYR A 91 -15.51 -10.91 -4.29
N LEU A 92 -16.51 -11.24 -3.44
CA LEU A 92 -16.28 -12.15 -2.33
C LEU A 92 -15.91 -13.55 -2.85
N ASP A 93 -16.66 -14.04 -3.84
CA ASP A 93 -16.41 -15.38 -4.41
C ASP A 93 -15.02 -15.44 -5.09
N MET A 94 -14.58 -14.39 -5.77
CA MET A 94 -13.22 -14.29 -6.32
C MET A 94 -12.14 -14.32 -5.22
N THR A 95 -12.33 -13.56 -4.14
CA THR A 95 -11.39 -13.55 -3.00
C THR A 95 -11.31 -14.93 -2.33
N LEU A 96 -12.44 -15.61 -2.18
CA LEU A 96 -12.49 -16.94 -1.57
C LEU A 96 -11.89 -18.01 -2.49
N SER A 97 -12.05 -17.87 -3.80
CA SER A 97 -11.41 -18.76 -4.79
C SER A 97 -9.89 -18.65 -4.72
N ASP A 98 -9.34 -17.44 -4.65
CA ASP A 98 -7.91 -17.24 -4.48
C ASP A 98 -7.42 -17.75 -3.12
N ALA A 99 -8.17 -17.53 -2.05
CA ALA A 99 -7.83 -18.05 -0.72
C ALA A 99 -7.77 -19.58 -0.70
N ASP A 100 -8.64 -20.24 -1.45
CA ASP A 100 -8.67 -21.68 -1.58
C ASP A 100 -7.45 -22.23 -2.34
N LEU A 101 -7.09 -21.58 -3.43
CA LEU A 101 -5.87 -21.92 -4.19
C LEU A 101 -4.62 -21.76 -3.33
N VAL A 102 -4.51 -20.66 -2.59
CA VAL A 102 -3.40 -20.39 -1.67
C VAL A 102 -3.32 -21.45 -0.57
N LEU A 103 -4.45 -21.79 0.05
CA LEU A 103 -4.48 -22.81 1.11
C LEU A 103 -4.14 -24.21 0.57
N SER A 104 -4.63 -24.56 -0.61
CA SER A 104 -4.30 -25.82 -1.28
C SER A 104 -2.80 -25.92 -1.57
N ASP A 105 -2.19 -24.86 -2.06
CA ASP A 105 -0.75 -24.82 -2.33
C ASP A 105 0.08 -24.93 -1.04
N LEU A 106 -0.32 -24.23 0.02
CA LEU A 106 0.33 -24.32 1.33
C LEU A 106 0.26 -25.73 1.95
N LEU A 107 -0.84 -26.43 1.75
CA LEU A 107 -1.02 -27.77 2.30
C LEU A 107 -0.27 -28.85 1.48
N ASN A 108 -0.17 -28.68 0.18
CA ASN A 108 0.32 -29.75 -0.72
C ASN A 108 1.74 -29.51 -1.26
N HIS A 109 2.17 -28.26 -1.41
CA HIS A 109 3.40 -27.95 -2.14
C HIS A 109 4.38 -27.07 -1.35
N PHE A 110 3.88 -26.20 -0.46
CA PHE A 110 4.74 -25.28 0.29
C PHE A 110 4.29 -25.17 1.76
N PRO A 111 4.56 -26.20 2.58
CA PRO A 111 4.28 -26.11 4.01
C PRO A 111 5.08 -24.97 4.63
N ALA A 112 4.38 -24.02 5.24
CA ALA A 112 4.97 -22.83 5.82
C ALA A 112 5.10 -22.96 7.34
N ASP A 113 6.19 -22.46 7.91
CA ASP A 113 6.39 -22.35 9.37
C ASP A 113 5.76 -21.06 9.93
N HIS A 114 5.51 -20.09 9.06
CA HIS A 114 4.93 -18.80 9.42
C HIS A 114 4.20 -18.16 8.26
N ILE A 115 3.10 -17.46 8.54
CA ILE A 115 2.30 -16.78 7.51
C ILE A 115 2.33 -15.27 7.75
N VAL A 116 2.77 -14.52 6.73
CA VAL A 116 2.68 -13.06 6.70
C VAL A 116 1.59 -12.63 5.74
N TYR A 117 0.69 -11.76 6.16
CA TYR A 117 -0.42 -11.29 5.34
C TYR A 117 -0.72 -9.80 5.54
N ASN A 118 -1.31 -9.16 4.52
CA ASN A 118 -1.73 -7.78 4.63
C ASN A 118 -3.17 -7.64 5.16
N THR A 119 -3.56 -6.42 5.49
CA THR A 119 -4.87 -6.09 6.05
C THR A 119 -6.04 -6.52 5.15
N LEU A 120 -5.86 -6.47 3.82
CA LEU A 120 -6.90 -6.84 2.87
C LEU A 120 -7.13 -8.37 2.80
N PHE A 121 -6.17 -9.17 3.25
CA PHE A 121 -6.22 -10.64 3.29
C PHE A 121 -6.24 -11.19 4.73
N ALA A 122 -6.65 -10.36 5.70
CA ALA A 122 -6.52 -10.66 7.12
C ALA A 122 -7.30 -11.90 7.58
N ALA A 123 -8.56 -12.03 7.18
CA ALA A 123 -9.39 -13.17 7.57
C ALA A 123 -8.88 -14.49 6.96
N GLN A 124 -8.50 -14.45 5.67
CA GLN A 124 -8.00 -15.62 4.93
C GLN A 124 -6.61 -16.04 5.43
N GLY A 125 -5.71 -15.06 5.64
CA GLY A 125 -4.38 -15.30 6.17
C GLY A 125 -4.40 -15.87 7.60
N ALA A 126 -5.25 -15.33 8.47
CA ALA A 126 -5.46 -15.86 9.81
C ALA A 126 -6.07 -17.27 9.80
N THR A 127 -7.03 -17.53 8.89
CA THR A 127 -7.62 -18.86 8.72
C THR A 127 -6.59 -19.87 8.21
N ALA A 128 -5.73 -19.48 7.26
CA ALA A 128 -4.65 -20.35 6.78
C ALA A 128 -3.64 -20.67 7.90
N ALA A 129 -3.27 -19.68 8.73
CA ALA A 129 -2.41 -19.91 9.88
C ALA A 129 -3.04 -20.87 10.90
N GLU A 130 -4.36 -20.77 11.15
CA GLU A 130 -5.10 -21.70 12.00
C GLU A 130 -5.10 -23.12 11.45
N VAL A 131 -5.39 -23.30 10.16
CA VAL A 131 -5.42 -24.62 9.50
C VAL A 131 -4.05 -25.29 9.55
N LEU A 132 -2.99 -24.54 9.32
CA LEU A 132 -1.61 -25.04 9.35
C LEU A 132 -1.05 -25.14 10.76
N ASN A 133 -1.76 -24.61 11.76
CA ASN A 133 -1.29 -24.52 13.17
C ASN A 133 0.09 -23.84 13.29
N VAL A 134 0.26 -22.70 12.61
CA VAL A 134 1.49 -21.91 12.59
C VAL A 134 1.26 -20.50 13.08
N SER A 135 2.32 -19.83 13.49
CA SER A 135 2.27 -18.41 13.86
C SER A 135 2.07 -17.51 12.63
N SER A 136 1.63 -16.27 12.86
CA SER A 136 1.41 -15.34 11.78
C SER A 136 1.79 -13.90 12.11
N THR A 137 1.96 -13.09 11.06
CA THR A 137 2.18 -11.64 11.17
C THR A 137 1.24 -10.90 10.22
N LEU A 138 0.44 -10.01 10.80
CA LEU A 138 -0.32 -9.02 10.05
C LEU A 138 0.58 -7.81 9.76
N VAL A 139 0.77 -7.49 8.49
CA VAL A 139 1.49 -6.28 8.07
C VAL A 139 0.50 -5.25 7.55
N SER A 140 0.55 -4.05 8.10
CA SER A 140 -0.28 -2.93 7.66
C SER A 140 0.57 -1.73 7.26
N MET A 141 0.25 -1.11 6.13
CA MET A 141 0.80 0.16 5.69
C MET A 141 0.05 1.36 6.28
N GLN A 142 -1.09 1.15 6.90
CA GLN A 142 -1.86 2.18 7.60
C GLN A 142 -1.65 2.06 9.12
N MET A 143 -1.88 3.15 9.84
CA MET A 143 -1.88 3.15 11.30
C MET A 143 -3.14 2.45 11.84
N THR A 144 -3.30 1.18 11.49
CA THR A 144 -4.34 0.29 12.01
C THR A 144 -3.82 -0.43 13.26
N GLY A 145 -4.69 -0.92 14.09
CA GLY A 145 -4.32 -1.59 15.33
C GLY A 145 -5.20 -1.10 16.46
N SER A 146 -4.68 -0.99 17.69
CA SER A 146 -5.49 -0.58 18.84
C SER A 146 -6.14 0.78 18.64
N PRO A 147 -7.41 0.95 19.09
CA PRO A 147 -8.06 2.23 19.12
C PRO A 147 -7.22 3.29 19.83
N SER A 148 -7.05 4.45 19.21
CA SER A 148 -6.24 5.54 19.73
C SER A 148 -7.02 6.85 19.81
N ALA A 149 -6.70 7.67 20.81
CA ALA A 149 -7.16 9.05 20.90
C ALA A 149 -6.14 10.04 20.32
N PHE A 150 -4.99 9.57 19.85
CA PHE A 150 -3.91 10.39 19.29
C PHE A 150 -3.82 10.32 17.77
N GLU A 151 -4.19 9.18 17.19
CA GLU A 151 -4.20 8.99 15.73
C GLU A 151 -5.63 8.90 15.19
N PRO A 152 -5.97 9.58 14.07
CA PRO A 152 -7.28 9.47 13.45
C PRO A 152 -7.47 8.12 12.78
N CYS A 153 -8.69 7.58 12.84
CA CYS A 153 -9.06 6.46 11.97
C CYS A 153 -9.39 6.95 10.56
N LEU A 154 -9.39 6.04 9.59
CA LEU A 154 -9.56 6.37 8.16
C LEU A 154 -10.93 6.99 7.79
N LEU A 155 -11.94 6.89 8.68
CA LEU A 155 -13.28 7.43 8.44
C LEU A 155 -13.42 8.92 8.72
N ILE A 156 -12.49 9.49 9.46
CA ILE A 156 -12.63 10.87 9.93
C ILE A 156 -11.44 11.70 9.48
N SER A 157 -11.72 12.89 8.96
CA SER A 157 -10.63 13.77 8.58
C SER A 157 -9.77 14.12 9.81
N PRO A 158 -8.44 14.18 9.67
CA PRO A 158 -7.54 14.51 10.78
C PRO A 158 -7.89 15.86 11.45
N LYS A 159 -8.36 16.85 10.68
CA LYS A 159 -8.80 18.16 11.19
C LYS A 159 -10.02 18.04 12.09
N LEU A 160 -11.02 17.24 11.69
CA LEU A 160 -12.23 17.01 12.49
C LEU A 160 -11.91 16.17 13.73
N PHE A 161 -11.10 15.10 13.57
CA PHE A 161 -10.69 14.25 14.69
C PHE A 161 -10.07 15.07 15.85
N ARG A 162 -9.21 16.04 15.55
CA ARG A 162 -8.59 16.88 16.58
C ARG A 162 -9.55 17.81 17.30
N LYS A 163 -10.69 18.14 16.69
CA LYS A 163 -11.75 18.95 17.33
C LYS A 163 -12.63 18.14 18.26
N LEU A 164 -12.60 16.81 18.17
CA LEU A 164 -13.40 15.95 19.04
C LEU A 164 -12.82 15.92 20.47
N PRO A 165 -13.68 15.81 21.50
CA PRO A 165 -13.28 15.46 22.85
C PRO A 165 -12.49 14.14 22.87
N PHE A 166 -11.55 14.01 23.79
CA PHE A 166 -10.61 12.88 23.88
C PHE A 166 -11.31 11.51 23.89
N PHE A 167 -12.39 11.37 24.66
CA PHE A 167 -13.15 10.12 24.75
C PHE A 167 -13.88 9.76 23.43
N LEU A 168 -14.33 10.75 22.67
CA LEU A 168 -14.96 10.52 21.36
C LEU A 168 -13.95 10.11 20.30
N ARG A 169 -12.69 10.51 20.41
CA ARG A 169 -11.64 10.08 19.46
C ARG A 169 -11.46 8.57 19.47
N ARG A 170 -11.39 7.95 20.65
CA ARG A 170 -11.34 6.48 20.74
C ARG A 170 -12.60 5.80 20.22
N ALA A 171 -13.77 6.40 20.46
CA ALA A 171 -15.03 5.87 19.95
C ALA A 171 -15.06 5.82 18.41
N THR A 172 -14.44 6.76 17.71
CA THR A 172 -14.33 6.72 16.25
C THR A 172 -13.58 5.49 15.75
N TRP A 173 -12.55 5.06 16.48
CA TRP A 173 -11.80 3.84 16.18
C TRP A 173 -12.61 2.57 16.40
N HIS A 174 -13.38 2.50 17.50
CA HIS A 174 -14.27 1.37 17.73
C HIS A 174 -15.33 1.26 16.64
N ALA A 175 -15.95 2.39 16.25
CA ALA A 175 -16.92 2.42 15.16
C ALA A 175 -16.29 1.99 13.83
N PHE A 176 -15.07 2.46 13.52
CA PHE A 176 -14.33 2.05 12.33
C PHE A 176 -13.99 0.55 12.35
N SER A 177 -13.48 0.06 13.47
CA SER A 177 -13.14 -1.36 13.61
C SER A 177 -14.37 -2.26 13.46
N LEU A 178 -15.50 -1.86 14.04
CA LEU A 178 -16.77 -2.57 13.84
C LEU A 178 -17.18 -2.56 12.36
N LEU A 179 -17.11 -1.42 11.68
CA LEU A 179 -17.39 -1.35 10.25
C LEU A 179 -16.50 -2.32 9.46
N MET A 180 -15.21 -2.36 9.77
CA MET A 180 -14.25 -3.20 9.04
C MET A 180 -14.45 -4.69 9.27
N ILE A 181 -14.75 -5.14 10.49
CA ILE A 181 -15.00 -6.59 10.75
C ILE A 181 -16.32 -7.10 10.18
N TYR A 182 -17.25 -6.19 9.85
CA TYR A 182 -18.47 -6.53 9.10
C TYR A 182 -18.30 -6.29 7.59
N ALA A 183 -17.17 -5.77 7.16
CA ALA A 183 -16.84 -5.59 5.74
C ALA A 183 -16.63 -6.96 5.03
N PRO A 184 -16.66 -6.98 3.69
CA PRO A 184 -16.52 -8.21 2.90
C PRO A 184 -15.27 -9.02 3.23
N ILE A 185 -14.16 -8.35 3.59
CA ILE A 185 -12.89 -9.00 3.95
C ILE A 185 -13.01 -10.02 5.09
N PHE A 186 -14.10 -9.93 5.91
CA PHE A 186 -14.39 -10.88 6.98
C PHE A 186 -15.64 -11.74 6.70
N ARG A 187 -16.19 -11.73 5.48
CA ARG A 187 -17.34 -12.55 5.08
C ARG A 187 -16.92 -13.95 4.58
N ASP A 188 -16.09 -14.62 5.33
CA ASP A 188 -15.53 -15.92 4.97
C ASP A 188 -16.32 -17.12 5.49
N THR A 189 -17.50 -16.90 6.09
CA THR A 189 -18.28 -17.95 6.77
C THR A 189 -18.58 -19.15 5.87
N LYS A 190 -18.90 -18.92 4.59
CA LYS A 190 -19.17 -20.02 3.64
C LYS A 190 -17.91 -20.86 3.40
N TRP A 191 -16.78 -20.22 3.13
CA TRP A 191 -15.52 -20.89 2.89
C TRP A 191 -15.03 -21.62 4.15
N ARG A 192 -14.96 -20.89 5.26
CA ARG A 192 -14.49 -21.41 6.53
C ARG A 192 -15.34 -22.58 7.06
N VAL A 193 -16.68 -22.44 7.04
CA VAL A 193 -17.59 -23.43 7.59
C VAL A 193 -17.87 -24.55 6.59
N LYS A 194 -18.29 -24.22 5.37
CA LYS A 194 -18.75 -25.22 4.40
C LYS A 194 -17.61 -25.98 3.74
N LYS A 195 -16.47 -25.33 3.50
CA LYS A 195 -15.35 -25.95 2.80
C LYS A 195 -14.27 -26.48 3.73
N LEU A 196 -13.93 -25.75 4.78
CA LEU A 196 -12.87 -26.15 5.71
C LEU A 196 -13.38 -26.87 6.96
N GLY A 197 -14.69 -26.91 7.21
CA GLY A 197 -15.28 -27.54 8.41
C GLY A 197 -14.95 -26.81 9.72
N LEU A 198 -14.46 -25.58 9.64
CA LEU A 198 -14.11 -24.78 10.80
C LEU A 198 -15.31 -24.04 11.37
N ARG A 199 -15.24 -23.64 12.64
CA ARG A 199 -16.27 -22.78 13.25
C ARG A 199 -16.23 -21.38 12.63
N PRO A 200 -17.38 -20.69 12.49
CA PRO A 200 -17.40 -19.31 12.06
C PRO A 200 -16.67 -18.43 13.08
N LEU A 201 -15.96 -17.41 12.58
CA LEU A 201 -15.31 -16.43 13.47
C LEU A 201 -16.37 -15.64 14.25
N SER A 202 -16.24 -15.60 15.56
CA SER A 202 -17.03 -14.70 16.42
C SER A 202 -16.62 -13.24 16.17
N THR A 203 -17.45 -12.29 16.60
CA THR A 203 -17.14 -10.85 16.53
C THR A 203 -15.84 -10.52 17.26
N SER A 204 -15.58 -11.13 18.42
CA SER A 204 -14.33 -10.95 19.16
C SER A 204 -13.13 -11.45 18.36
N GLN A 205 -13.20 -12.66 17.80
CA GLN A 205 -12.10 -13.21 16.98
C GLN A 205 -11.81 -12.36 15.74
N LYS A 206 -12.84 -11.86 15.04
CA LYS A 206 -12.67 -10.92 13.94
C LYS A 206 -11.99 -9.64 14.39
N MET A 207 -12.37 -9.11 15.56
CA MET A 207 -11.75 -7.94 16.14
C MET A 207 -10.29 -8.20 16.49
N ASP A 208 -9.97 -9.35 17.08
CA ASP A 208 -8.59 -9.73 17.43
C ASP A 208 -7.72 -9.89 16.18
N ILE A 209 -8.25 -10.48 15.10
CA ILE A 209 -7.56 -10.55 13.79
C ILE A 209 -7.32 -9.15 13.23
N TRP A 210 -8.36 -8.32 13.20
CA TRP A 210 -8.28 -6.95 12.69
C TRP A 210 -7.27 -6.08 13.44
N LEU A 211 -7.22 -6.23 14.75
CA LEU A 211 -6.31 -5.47 15.62
C LEU A 211 -4.91 -6.12 15.76
N GLY A 212 -4.68 -7.28 15.14
CA GLY A 212 -3.43 -8.03 15.27
C GLY A 212 -3.21 -8.59 16.69
N ASN A 213 -4.28 -8.90 17.41
CA ASN A 213 -4.27 -9.47 18.77
C ASN A 213 -4.63 -10.95 18.80
N ALA A 214 -4.92 -11.58 17.65
CA ALA A 214 -5.21 -13.00 17.59
C ALA A 214 -4.05 -13.83 18.18
N ALA A 215 -4.36 -14.94 18.81
CA ALA A 215 -3.34 -15.82 19.38
C ALA A 215 -2.34 -16.26 18.31
N GLY A 216 -1.05 -16.23 18.62
CA GLY A 216 0.01 -16.55 17.67
C GLY A 216 0.22 -15.52 16.54
N CYS A 217 -0.55 -14.42 16.52
CA CYS A 217 -0.38 -13.34 15.56
C CYS A 217 0.42 -12.17 16.14
N SER A 218 1.22 -11.50 15.30
CA SER A 218 1.82 -10.21 15.59
C SER A 218 1.36 -9.17 14.58
N LEU A 219 1.36 -7.88 14.95
CA LEU A 219 1.10 -6.77 14.04
C LEU A 219 2.39 -6.00 13.79
N ILE A 220 2.70 -5.75 12.51
CA ILE A 220 3.75 -4.83 12.08
C ILE A 220 3.11 -3.70 11.28
N ILE A 221 3.43 -2.47 11.64
CA ILE A 221 3.09 -1.27 10.86
C ILE A 221 4.30 -0.90 10.02
N ALA A 222 4.18 -1.05 8.71
CA ALA A 222 5.22 -0.78 7.72
C ALA A 222 5.30 0.73 7.39
N ARG A 223 5.51 1.54 8.42
CA ARG A 223 5.70 3.01 8.35
C ARG A 223 6.87 3.43 9.21
N SER A 224 7.52 4.52 8.82
CA SER A 224 8.57 5.13 9.65
C SER A 224 7.99 5.66 10.97
N PRO A 225 8.62 5.35 12.12
CA PRO A 225 8.27 5.96 13.40
C PRO A 225 8.53 7.47 13.44
N LEU A 226 9.38 8.02 12.55
CA LEU A 226 9.59 9.46 12.41
C LEU A 226 8.37 10.15 11.79
N LEU A 227 7.65 9.46 10.90
CA LEU A 227 6.41 9.95 10.31
C LEU A 227 5.19 9.61 11.16
N SER A 228 5.15 8.42 11.71
CA SER A 228 3.99 7.85 12.40
C SER A 228 4.44 7.08 13.65
N PRO A 229 4.83 7.78 14.73
CA PRO A 229 5.21 7.11 15.96
C PRO A 229 4.04 6.30 16.52
N ALA A 230 4.33 5.20 17.20
CA ALA A 230 3.30 4.41 17.87
C ALA A 230 2.51 5.30 18.85
N PRO A 231 1.17 5.29 18.81
CA PRO A 231 0.34 6.09 19.69
C PRO A 231 0.63 5.81 21.17
N ARG A 232 0.67 6.85 22.00
CA ARG A 232 1.02 6.75 23.43
C ARG A 232 0.02 5.94 24.23
N ASP A 233 -1.20 5.80 23.77
CA ASP A 233 -2.28 5.06 24.41
C ASP A 233 -2.41 3.62 23.87
N TRP A 234 -1.53 3.20 22.97
CA TRP A 234 -1.45 1.79 22.63
C TRP A 234 -0.90 0.98 23.81
N PRO A 235 -1.44 -0.22 24.06
CA PRO A 235 -0.84 -1.12 25.04
C PRO A 235 0.64 -1.28 24.76
N ALA A 236 1.46 -1.33 25.79
CA ALA A 236 2.88 -1.64 25.68
C ALA A 236 3.13 -3.08 25.18
N ALA A 237 2.08 -3.74 24.69
CA ALA A 237 2.14 -5.08 24.17
C ALA A 237 3.17 -5.15 23.05
N GLU A 238 4.11 -6.02 23.22
CA GLU A 238 5.25 -6.30 22.34
C GLU A 238 4.87 -6.65 20.90
N ARG A 239 3.59 -6.92 20.64
CA ARG A 239 3.07 -7.39 19.36
C ARG A 239 2.85 -6.30 18.33
N LYS A 240 2.78 -5.03 18.73
CA LYS A 240 2.48 -3.90 17.83
C LYS A 240 3.72 -3.06 17.62
N ARG A 241 4.24 -3.06 16.41
CA ARG A 241 5.51 -2.43 16.07
C ARG A 241 5.36 -1.54 14.85
N VAL A 242 5.87 -0.33 14.94
CA VAL A 242 6.06 0.59 13.83
C VAL A 242 7.54 0.52 13.47
N LEU A 243 7.89 -0.20 12.39
CA LEU A 243 9.27 -0.67 12.15
C LEU A 243 9.98 0.02 10.97
N GLY A 244 9.37 1.02 10.35
CA GLY A 244 9.90 1.65 9.14
C GLY A 244 9.10 1.25 7.88
N ALA A 245 9.25 2.03 6.82
CA ALA A 245 8.64 1.71 5.54
C ALA A 245 9.38 0.54 4.87
N PHE A 246 8.63 -0.33 4.17
CA PHE A 246 9.19 -1.41 3.38
C PHE A 246 9.38 -0.91 1.95
N ILE A 247 10.58 -0.52 1.62
CA ILE A 247 10.93 0.13 0.35
C ILE A 247 11.98 -0.72 -0.39
N LEU A 248 11.76 -0.95 -1.67
CA LEU A 248 12.79 -1.45 -2.57
C LEU A 248 13.85 -0.35 -2.76
N SER A 249 15.11 -0.69 -2.69
CA SER A 249 16.22 0.25 -2.92
C SER A 249 16.16 0.86 -4.32
N ALA A 250 16.85 1.98 -4.54
CA ALA A 250 16.96 2.61 -5.85
C ALA A 250 17.50 1.62 -6.91
N GLN A 251 18.47 0.77 -6.55
CA GLN A 251 19.04 -0.23 -7.45
C GLN A 251 18.00 -1.30 -7.83
N GLU A 252 17.24 -1.79 -6.86
CA GLU A 252 16.17 -2.75 -7.10
C GLU A 252 15.08 -2.16 -7.98
N GLN A 253 14.67 -0.92 -7.73
CA GLN A 253 13.66 -0.24 -8.54
C GLN A 253 14.14 0.02 -9.96
N VAL A 254 15.40 0.45 -10.17
CA VAL A 254 15.99 0.63 -11.50
C VAL A 254 16.09 -0.69 -12.26
N LYS A 255 16.33 -1.80 -11.56
CA LYS A 255 16.32 -3.13 -12.17
C LYS A 255 14.92 -3.53 -12.65
N ALA A 256 13.89 -3.22 -11.86
CA ALA A 256 12.50 -3.53 -12.21
C ALA A 256 11.93 -2.59 -13.29
N TRP A 257 12.31 -1.33 -13.23
CA TRP A 257 11.84 -0.26 -14.11
C TRP A 257 13.02 0.59 -14.60
N PRO A 258 13.79 0.10 -15.58
CA PRO A 258 14.93 0.85 -16.10
C PRO A 258 14.48 2.20 -16.65
N PRO A 259 15.10 3.31 -16.21
CA PRO A 259 14.79 4.62 -16.79
C PRO A 259 15.09 4.63 -18.28
N SER A 260 14.14 5.08 -19.09
CA SER A 260 14.31 5.18 -20.53
C SER A 260 15.44 6.18 -20.89
N VAL A 261 16.01 6.03 -22.09
CA VAL A 261 16.99 6.98 -22.62
C VAL A 261 16.40 8.39 -22.69
N GLU A 262 15.15 8.49 -23.06
CA GLU A 262 14.41 9.74 -23.14
C GLU A 262 14.26 10.41 -21.77
N LEU A 263 13.91 9.66 -20.72
CA LEU A 263 13.82 10.19 -19.36
C LEU A 263 15.17 10.71 -18.87
N ARG A 264 16.26 9.97 -19.09
CA ARG A 264 17.61 10.42 -18.72
C ARG A 264 17.99 11.70 -19.47
N ALA A 265 17.81 11.72 -20.79
CA ALA A 265 18.06 12.90 -21.61
C ALA A 265 17.23 14.10 -21.16
N PHE A 266 15.95 13.87 -20.82
CA PHE A 266 15.08 14.94 -20.31
C PHE A 266 15.59 15.49 -18.96
N LEU A 267 16.02 14.65 -18.04
CA LEU A 267 16.57 15.11 -16.75
C LEU A 267 17.86 15.88 -16.91
N ASP A 268 18.74 15.45 -17.81
CA ASP A 268 20.07 16.06 -18.03
C ASP A 268 20.02 17.37 -18.83
N ALA A 269 18.92 17.62 -19.57
CA ALA A 269 18.85 18.72 -20.54
C ALA A 269 18.75 20.12 -19.92
N ALA A 270 18.21 20.27 -18.70
CA ALA A 270 17.99 21.56 -18.05
C ALA A 270 17.70 21.39 -16.55
N ASP A 271 17.23 22.46 -15.88
CA ASP A 271 16.89 22.48 -14.45
C ASP A 271 16.00 21.30 -14.05
N PRO A 272 16.15 20.79 -12.79
CA PRO A 272 15.36 19.70 -12.27
C PRO A 272 13.84 19.91 -12.48
N PRO A 273 13.13 18.92 -13.06
CA PRO A 273 11.69 19.04 -13.31
C PRO A 273 10.85 18.88 -12.05
N VAL A 274 9.58 19.24 -12.12
CA VAL A 274 8.57 18.86 -11.13
C VAL A 274 8.02 17.50 -11.52
N TYR A 275 8.05 16.54 -10.61
CA TYR A 275 7.35 15.26 -10.79
C TYR A 275 5.88 15.42 -10.42
N ILE A 276 4.97 14.87 -11.25
CA ILE A 276 3.54 14.78 -10.98
C ILE A 276 3.04 13.36 -11.26
N GLY A 277 2.46 12.69 -10.24
CA GLY A 277 1.94 11.35 -10.42
C GLY A 277 0.93 10.94 -9.35
N TRP A 278 -0.17 10.33 -9.78
CA TRP A 278 -1.23 9.87 -8.89
C TRP A 278 -1.33 8.34 -8.78
N GLY A 279 -0.35 7.61 -9.34
CA GLY A 279 -0.23 6.16 -9.23
C GLY A 279 -1.47 5.42 -9.74
N SER A 280 -2.08 4.63 -8.86
CA SER A 280 -3.31 3.87 -9.18
C SER A 280 -4.61 4.68 -9.07
N MET A 281 -4.53 5.98 -8.79
CA MET A 281 -5.72 6.83 -8.65
C MET A 281 -6.18 7.38 -10.00
N VAL A 282 -7.51 7.30 -10.23
CA VAL A 282 -8.19 7.98 -11.33
C VAL A 282 -9.19 8.95 -10.71
N ALA A 283 -8.81 10.21 -10.59
CA ALA A 283 -9.61 11.22 -9.90
C ALA A 283 -10.32 12.15 -10.92
N ILE A 284 -11.63 12.26 -10.80
CA ILE A 284 -12.51 13.01 -11.73
C ILE A 284 -12.46 12.41 -13.14
N SER A 285 -11.44 12.73 -13.94
CA SER A 285 -11.17 12.14 -15.25
C SER A 285 -9.69 12.26 -15.62
N PRO A 286 -9.17 11.41 -16.50
CA PRO A 286 -7.80 11.53 -17.00
C PRO A 286 -7.51 12.90 -17.65
N LEU A 287 -8.44 13.43 -18.44
CA LEU A 287 -8.31 14.76 -19.06
C LEU A 287 -8.20 15.86 -17.99
N HIS A 288 -9.02 15.81 -16.94
CA HIS A 288 -8.94 16.79 -15.86
C HIS A 288 -7.58 16.73 -15.13
N MET A 289 -7.08 15.52 -14.85
CA MET A 289 -5.79 15.33 -14.19
C MET A 289 -4.64 15.89 -15.04
N LEU A 290 -4.63 15.61 -16.34
CA LEU A 290 -3.62 16.10 -17.27
C LEU A 290 -3.67 17.63 -17.40
N THR A 291 -4.84 18.20 -17.65
CA THR A 291 -5.00 19.65 -17.84
C THR A 291 -4.70 20.42 -16.56
N LEU A 292 -5.05 19.89 -15.38
CA LEU A 292 -4.64 20.47 -14.08
C LEU A 292 -3.11 20.54 -13.98
N ALA A 293 -2.42 19.42 -14.24
CA ALA A 293 -0.96 19.36 -14.19
C ALA A 293 -0.31 20.35 -15.15
N LEU A 294 -0.74 20.35 -16.41
CA LEU A 294 -0.17 21.23 -17.45
C LEU A 294 -0.40 22.72 -17.16
N ARG A 295 -1.60 23.11 -16.74
CA ARG A 295 -1.90 24.49 -16.35
C ARG A 295 -1.07 24.97 -15.18
N VAL A 296 -0.85 24.12 -14.17
CA VAL A 296 0.01 24.43 -13.03
C VAL A 296 1.45 24.60 -13.46
N LEU A 297 2.01 23.64 -14.19
CA LEU A 297 3.39 23.71 -14.68
C LEU A 297 3.61 24.95 -15.55
N LYS A 298 2.70 25.21 -16.52
CA LYS A 298 2.73 26.37 -17.40
C LYS A 298 2.68 27.68 -16.61
N SER A 299 1.78 27.78 -15.62
CA SER A 299 1.63 29.02 -14.82
C SER A 299 2.88 29.37 -14.01
N LEU A 300 3.72 28.38 -13.71
CA LEU A 300 4.97 28.52 -12.98
C LEU A 300 6.22 28.50 -13.89
N GLY A 301 6.06 28.29 -15.19
CA GLY A 301 7.16 28.14 -16.13
C GLY A 301 8.10 26.98 -15.78
N LYS A 302 7.57 25.84 -15.31
CA LYS A 302 8.38 24.72 -14.80
C LYS A 302 8.30 23.49 -15.70
N ARG A 303 9.43 22.88 -16.00
CA ARG A 303 9.47 21.57 -16.65
C ARG A 303 8.83 20.53 -15.77
N GLY A 304 8.22 19.51 -16.40
CA GLY A 304 7.52 18.45 -15.67
C GLY A 304 7.82 17.05 -16.17
N VAL A 305 7.82 16.10 -15.24
CA VAL A 305 7.74 14.66 -15.53
C VAL A 305 6.41 14.18 -14.98
N ILE A 306 5.51 13.71 -15.85
CA ILE A 306 4.18 13.23 -15.47
C ILE A 306 4.15 11.71 -15.61
N LEU A 307 3.80 11.00 -14.52
CA LEU A 307 3.54 9.57 -14.57
C LEU A 307 2.10 9.32 -15.01
N ALA A 308 1.92 8.58 -16.13
CA ALA A 308 0.61 8.27 -16.70
C ALA A 308 -0.28 7.48 -15.72
N GLY A 309 0.30 6.55 -14.97
CA GLY A 309 -0.38 5.75 -13.96
C GLY A 309 -1.58 4.97 -14.50
N TRP A 310 -2.50 4.60 -13.60
CA TRP A 310 -3.74 3.93 -14.02
C TRP A 310 -4.72 4.85 -14.77
N ALA A 311 -4.56 6.15 -14.62
CA ALA A 311 -5.31 7.14 -15.42
C ALA A 311 -4.91 7.16 -16.90
N LYS A 312 -3.79 6.50 -17.28
CA LYS A 312 -3.27 6.43 -18.65
C LYS A 312 -3.12 7.82 -19.26
N LEU A 313 -2.54 8.75 -18.49
CA LEU A 313 -2.34 10.12 -18.96
C LEU A 313 -1.45 10.12 -20.21
N SER A 314 -1.92 10.78 -21.26
CA SER A 314 -1.23 10.87 -22.54
C SER A 314 -1.60 12.18 -23.26
N ALA A 315 -0.78 12.62 -24.23
CA ALA A 315 -1.03 13.81 -25.03
C ALA A 315 -2.37 13.74 -25.79
N ASN A 316 -2.79 12.54 -26.20
CA ASN A 316 -4.03 12.34 -26.98
C ASN A 316 -5.30 12.73 -26.18
N LEU A 317 -5.23 12.76 -24.84
CA LEU A 317 -6.36 13.25 -24.05
C LEU A 317 -6.72 14.71 -24.36
N LEU A 318 -5.76 15.51 -24.83
CA LEU A 318 -6.02 16.90 -25.21
C LEU A 318 -6.91 17.01 -26.46
N ASP A 319 -7.00 15.97 -27.30
CA ASP A 319 -7.89 15.94 -28.48
C ASP A 319 -9.37 15.93 -28.08
N GLU A 320 -9.67 15.44 -26.88
CA GLU A 320 -11.02 15.42 -26.31
C GLU A 320 -11.39 16.75 -25.61
N SER A 321 -10.45 17.70 -25.51
CA SER A 321 -10.65 18.95 -24.78
C SER A 321 -11.29 20.01 -25.64
N ILE A 322 -12.38 20.61 -25.16
CA ILE A 322 -13.03 21.79 -25.74
C ILE A 322 -12.57 23.11 -25.10
N ALA A 323 -11.57 23.06 -24.24
CA ALA A 323 -11.07 24.23 -23.52
C ALA A 323 -10.34 25.17 -24.49
N SER A 324 -10.51 26.49 -24.31
CA SER A 324 -9.90 27.52 -25.18
C SER A 324 -8.37 27.56 -25.11
N ASP A 325 -7.76 27.01 -24.08
CA ASP A 325 -6.31 26.97 -23.85
C ASP A 325 -5.64 25.65 -24.31
N VAL A 326 -6.37 24.77 -25.01
CA VAL A 326 -5.88 23.44 -25.36
C VAL A 326 -4.63 23.46 -26.25
N GLU A 327 -4.58 24.34 -27.25
CA GLU A 327 -3.40 24.43 -28.12
C GLU A 327 -2.16 24.97 -27.40
N GLU A 328 -2.35 25.90 -26.47
CA GLU A 328 -1.25 26.36 -25.61
C GLU A 328 -0.75 25.27 -24.68
N LEU A 329 -1.66 24.43 -24.15
CA LEU A 329 -1.29 23.28 -23.31
C LEU A 329 -0.57 22.21 -24.13
N ARG A 330 -0.96 22.01 -25.39
CA ARG A 330 -0.30 21.07 -26.31
C ARG A 330 1.14 21.50 -26.61
N SER A 331 1.33 22.79 -27.01
CA SER A 331 2.67 23.33 -27.23
C SER A 331 3.54 23.23 -25.97
N TYR A 332 2.97 23.58 -24.81
CA TYR A 332 3.70 23.51 -23.56
C TYR A 332 4.09 22.08 -23.18
N LEU A 333 3.19 21.11 -23.39
CA LEU A 333 3.47 19.69 -23.19
C LEU A 333 4.65 19.24 -24.06
N ALA A 334 4.63 19.57 -25.35
CA ALA A 334 5.66 19.15 -26.29
C ALA A 334 7.05 19.68 -25.95
N GLU A 335 7.13 20.90 -25.42
CA GLU A 335 8.38 21.59 -25.14
C GLU A 335 8.94 21.35 -23.73
N ASN A 336 8.05 21.18 -22.74
CA ASN A 336 8.44 21.29 -21.33
C ASN A 336 8.08 20.07 -20.47
N VAL A 337 7.37 19.09 -21.00
CA VAL A 337 6.84 18.00 -20.19
C VAL A 337 7.08 16.64 -20.83
N LEU A 338 7.63 15.72 -20.04
CA LEU A 338 7.75 14.31 -20.43
C LEU A 338 6.67 13.50 -19.69
N ILE A 339 5.86 12.73 -20.42
CA ILE A 339 4.93 11.76 -19.85
C ILE A 339 5.61 10.39 -19.84
N ILE A 340 5.68 9.76 -18.67
CA ILE A 340 6.18 8.39 -18.51
C ILE A 340 4.97 7.46 -18.50
N GLU A 341 4.84 6.60 -19.48
CA GLU A 341 3.73 5.65 -19.61
C GLU A 341 3.89 4.41 -18.71
N SER A 342 5.12 3.99 -18.46
CA SER A 342 5.45 2.86 -17.58
C SER A 342 5.62 3.29 -16.14
N ASN A 343 5.80 2.30 -15.24
CA ASN A 343 6.21 2.59 -13.87
C ASN A 343 7.58 3.28 -13.83
N ALA A 344 7.80 4.10 -12.82
CA ALA A 344 9.06 4.83 -12.63
C ALA A 344 9.76 4.41 -11.33
N PRO A 345 11.11 4.32 -11.31
CA PRO A 345 11.87 4.03 -10.11
C PRO A 345 11.93 5.27 -9.20
N HIS A 346 10.96 5.42 -8.29
CA HIS A 346 10.80 6.62 -7.46
C HIS A 346 12.03 6.94 -6.61
N GLU A 347 12.67 5.93 -6.01
CA GLU A 347 13.90 6.13 -5.20
C GLU A 347 15.08 6.66 -6.03
N TRP A 348 15.08 6.41 -7.34
CA TRP A 348 16.06 6.97 -8.27
C TRP A 348 15.61 8.32 -8.86
N LEU A 349 14.32 8.46 -9.19
CA LEU A 349 13.79 9.62 -9.90
C LEU A 349 13.59 10.83 -8.97
N PHE A 350 13.01 10.64 -7.79
CA PHE A 350 12.61 11.74 -6.92
C PHE A 350 13.76 12.64 -6.47
N PRO A 351 14.97 12.12 -6.13
CA PRO A 351 16.12 12.99 -5.81
C PRO A 351 16.56 13.92 -6.94
N GLN A 352 16.16 13.63 -8.19
CA GLN A 352 16.47 14.41 -9.38
C GLN A 352 15.39 15.44 -9.73
N CYS A 353 14.36 15.58 -8.90
CA CYS A 353 13.24 16.50 -9.11
C CYS A 353 13.36 17.75 -8.24
N ALA A 354 12.83 18.88 -8.69
CA ALA A 354 12.76 20.12 -7.91
C ALA A 354 11.66 20.07 -6.83
N ALA A 355 10.56 19.38 -7.11
CA ALA A 355 9.43 19.14 -6.22
C ALA A 355 8.67 17.90 -6.70
N ILE A 356 7.84 17.33 -5.81
CA ILE A 356 7.07 16.10 -6.07
C ILE A 356 5.60 16.38 -5.78
N VAL A 357 4.72 16.19 -6.77
CA VAL A 357 3.26 16.25 -6.60
C VAL A 357 2.71 14.83 -6.70
N HIS A 358 1.99 14.38 -5.65
CA HIS A 358 1.45 13.02 -5.65
C HIS A 358 0.16 12.88 -4.83
N HIS A 359 -0.50 11.71 -4.94
CA HIS A 359 -1.77 11.45 -4.27
C HIS A 359 -1.66 11.18 -2.77
N GLY A 360 -0.48 10.89 -2.23
CA GLY A 360 -0.30 10.58 -0.80
C GLY A 360 -0.42 9.11 -0.43
N GLY A 361 -0.31 8.17 -1.38
CA GLY A 361 -0.20 6.74 -1.05
C GLY A 361 1.02 6.45 -0.19
N ALA A 362 0.93 5.45 0.71
CA ALA A 362 1.96 5.19 1.73
C ALA A 362 3.36 4.98 1.13
N GLY A 363 3.50 4.17 0.08
CA GLY A 363 4.78 3.92 -0.58
C GLY A 363 5.34 5.17 -1.26
N THR A 364 4.52 5.88 -2.05
CA THR A 364 4.95 7.11 -2.73
C THR A 364 5.33 8.20 -1.74
N THR A 365 4.57 8.35 -0.64
CA THR A 365 4.91 9.31 0.43
C THR A 365 6.24 8.96 1.10
N ALA A 366 6.48 7.67 1.38
CA ALA A 366 7.74 7.23 1.95
C ALA A 366 8.93 7.54 1.02
N SER A 367 8.83 7.21 -0.28
CA SER A 367 9.86 7.53 -1.28
C SER A 367 10.07 9.03 -1.45
N ALA A 368 8.99 9.83 -1.46
CA ALA A 368 9.08 11.29 -1.56
C ALA A 368 9.80 11.89 -0.34
N LEU A 369 9.47 11.45 0.88
CA LEU A 369 10.14 11.92 2.09
C LEU A 369 11.61 11.49 2.15
N ARG A 370 11.93 10.25 1.72
CA ARG A 370 13.30 9.73 1.66
C ARG A 370 14.17 10.50 0.66
N SER A 371 13.59 11.00 -0.43
CA SER A 371 14.32 11.81 -1.41
C SER A 371 14.85 13.13 -0.84
N GLY A 372 14.34 13.58 0.31
CA GLY A 372 14.65 14.89 0.87
C GLY A 372 14.06 16.07 0.10
N ILE A 373 13.22 15.80 -0.91
CA ILE A 373 12.58 16.81 -1.74
C ILE A 373 11.18 17.12 -1.18
N PRO A 374 10.84 18.41 -0.94
CA PRO A 374 9.50 18.76 -0.49
C PRO A 374 8.42 18.34 -1.47
N SER A 375 7.28 17.86 -0.95
CA SER A 375 6.17 17.37 -1.78
C SER A 375 4.89 18.16 -1.58
N VAL A 376 4.05 18.16 -2.63
CA VAL A 376 2.65 18.58 -2.55
C VAL A 376 1.76 17.34 -2.65
N ILE A 377 0.96 17.09 -1.62
CA ILE A 377 0.04 15.96 -1.60
C ILE A 377 -1.37 16.43 -1.92
N THR A 378 -1.97 15.82 -2.95
CA THR A 378 -3.36 16.02 -3.37
C THR A 378 -4.14 14.72 -3.12
N PRO A 379 -4.62 14.49 -1.89
CA PRO A 379 -5.17 13.19 -1.52
C PRO A 379 -6.47 12.88 -2.26
N CYS A 380 -6.59 11.64 -2.73
CA CYS A 380 -7.78 11.15 -3.39
C CYS A 380 -8.64 10.29 -2.46
N PHE A 381 -8.03 9.35 -1.70
CA PHE A 381 -8.78 8.30 -1.05
C PHE A 381 -8.08 7.73 0.21
N VAL A 382 -8.83 7.08 1.09
CA VAL A 382 -8.43 6.26 2.25
C VAL A 382 -7.48 6.98 3.22
N ASP A 383 -6.21 6.57 3.29
CA ASP A 383 -5.19 7.05 4.24
C ASP A 383 -4.43 8.30 3.75
N GLN A 384 -4.63 8.67 2.48
CA GLN A 384 -3.91 9.78 1.86
C GLN A 384 -4.14 11.14 2.56
N PRO A 385 -5.37 11.49 3.03
CA PRO A 385 -5.57 12.73 3.81
C PRO A 385 -4.80 12.77 5.13
N GLU A 386 -4.60 11.61 5.77
CA GLU A 386 -3.82 11.50 7.01
C GLU A 386 -2.33 11.76 6.72
N LEU A 387 -1.80 11.20 5.63
CA LEU A 387 -0.41 11.42 5.22
C LEU A 387 -0.17 12.87 4.78
N ALA A 388 -1.12 13.47 4.04
CA ALA A 388 -1.08 14.88 3.69
C ALA A 388 -0.99 15.78 4.93
N GLU A 389 -1.76 15.48 5.97
CA GLU A 389 -1.72 16.23 7.22
C GLU A 389 -0.42 16.01 8.00
N LYS A 390 0.16 14.81 7.98
CA LYS A 390 1.46 14.53 8.62
C LYS A 390 2.59 15.32 7.96
N VAL A 391 2.60 15.39 6.63
CA VAL A 391 3.57 16.19 5.87
C VAL A 391 3.46 17.67 6.22
N ASN A 392 2.23 18.21 6.33
CA ASN A 392 1.99 19.58 6.82
C ASN A 392 2.55 19.79 8.23
N ARG A 393 2.28 18.89 9.17
CA ARG A 393 2.74 19.01 10.56
C ARG A 393 4.25 18.97 10.71
N LEU A 394 4.91 18.16 9.90
CA LEU A 394 6.37 18.07 9.87
C LEU A 394 7.00 19.27 9.17
N GLY A 395 6.23 20.04 8.43
CA GLY A 395 6.71 21.19 7.66
C GLY A 395 7.71 20.83 6.56
N VAL A 396 7.55 19.63 5.98
CA VAL A 396 8.42 19.07 4.93
C VAL A 396 7.76 19.05 3.56
N GLY A 397 6.57 19.64 3.45
CA GLY A 397 5.77 19.72 2.23
C GLY A 397 4.40 20.31 2.53
N ILE A 398 3.49 20.26 1.56
CA ILE A 398 2.14 20.81 1.65
C ILE A 398 1.12 19.74 1.29
N GLY A 399 0.25 19.37 2.23
CA GLY A 399 -0.94 18.57 1.97
C GLY A 399 -2.15 19.47 1.69
N LEU A 400 -2.74 19.31 0.53
CA LEU A 400 -3.96 20.00 0.11
C LEU A 400 -5.22 19.25 0.58
N ASN A 401 -6.38 19.80 0.25
CA ASN A 401 -7.65 19.10 0.42
C ASN A 401 -7.77 17.96 -0.61
N GLN A 402 -8.87 17.19 -0.54
CA GLN A 402 -9.11 16.11 -1.49
C GLN A 402 -9.07 16.60 -2.94
N PHE A 403 -8.47 15.80 -3.81
CA PHE A 403 -8.18 16.12 -5.22
C PHE A 403 -9.34 16.76 -5.97
N HIS A 404 -10.57 16.25 -5.79
CA HIS A 404 -11.76 16.75 -6.49
C HIS A 404 -12.09 18.23 -6.18
N SER A 405 -11.51 18.79 -5.13
CA SER A 405 -11.68 20.22 -4.74
C SER A 405 -10.44 21.08 -5.02
N VAL A 406 -9.38 20.48 -5.58
CA VAL A 406 -8.12 21.19 -5.84
C VAL A 406 -8.25 22.01 -7.13
N THR A 407 -7.98 23.30 -7.03
CA THR A 407 -7.93 24.21 -8.19
C THR A 407 -6.50 24.43 -8.67
N VAL A 408 -6.35 24.86 -9.94
CA VAL A 408 -5.05 25.27 -10.50
C VAL A 408 -4.35 26.29 -9.60
N LYS A 409 -5.07 27.30 -9.11
CA LYS A 409 -4.52 28.33 -8.22
C LYS A 409 -3.98 27.75 -6.91
N GLN A 410 -4.70 26.81 -6.29
CA GLN A 410 -4.27 26.20 -5.02
C GLN A 410 -3.03 25.32 -5.23
N LEU A 411 -3.03 24.49 -6.28
CA LEU A 411 -1.90 23.61 -6.54
C LEU A 411 -0.65 24.42 -6.97
N ALA A 412 -0.83 25.45 -7.82
CA ALA A 412 0.27 26.34 -8.20
C ALA A 412 0.85 27.11 -7.01
N SER A 413 0.02 27.62 -6.11
CA SER A 413 0.48 28.30 -4.88
C SER A 413 1.26 27.34 -3.98
N ALA A 414 0.75 26.12 -3.74
CA ALA A 414 1.44 25.11 -2.95
C ALA A 414 2.78 24.71 -3.60
N LEU A 415 2.79 24.48 -4.91
CA LEU A 415 3.98 24.13 -5.64
C LEU A 415 5.03 25.27 -5.64
N SER A 416 4.60 26.51 -5.83
CA SER A 416 5.48 27.67 -5.67
C SER A 416 6.12 27.71 -4.29
N THR A 417 5.35 27.47 -3.23
CA THR A 417 5.87 27.47 -1.85
C THR A 417 6.93 26.39 -1.65
N VAL A 418 6.66 25.14 -2.05
CA VAL A 418 7.65 24.04 -1.87
C VAL A 418 8.91 24.22 -2.71
N LEU A 419 8.83 24.97 -3.81
CA LEU A 419 9.98 25.31 -4.65
C LEU A 419 10.86 26.42 -4.03
N THR A 420 10.29 27.33 -3.23
CA THR A 420 10.98 28.55 -2.78
C THR A 420 11.23 28.61 -1.26
N ASP A 421 10.47 27.87 -0.42
CA ASP A 421 10.64 27.87 1.03
C ASP A 421 11.91 27.08 1.43
N GLN A 422 13.01 27.79 1.66
CA GLN A 422 14.28 27.20 2.05
C GLN A 422 14.21 26.47 3.40
N ALA A 423 13.43 26.96 4.34
CA ALA A 423 13.28 26.31 5.65
C ALA A 423 12.54 24.95 5.52
N MET A 424 11.52 24.88 4.66
CA MET A 424 10.85 23.62 4.34
C MET A 424 11.79 22.65 3.63
N ARG A 425 12.57 23.13 2.65
CA ARG A 425 13.57 22.32 1.92
C ARG A 425 14.62 21.74 2.86
N SER A 426 15.14 22.55 3.78
CA SER A 426 16.12 22.09 4.78
C SER A 426 15.51 21.03 5.71
N ARG A 427 14.27 21.23 6.18
CA ARG A 427 13.61 20.22 7.01
C ARG A 427 13.36 18.92 6.26
N ALA A 428 12.95 19.00 4.98
CA ALA A 428 12.74 17.82 4.13
C ALA A 428 14.06 17.06 3.92
N ALA A 429 15.17 17.74 3.63
CA ALA A 429 16.47 17.12 3.47
C ALA A 429 16.92 16.38 4.74
N ILE A 430 16.86 17.05 5.92
CA ILE A 430 17.20 16.43 7.21
C ILE A 430 16.34 15.21 7.53
N LEU A 431 15.04 15.28 7.24
CA LEU A 431 14.15 14.15 7.44
C LEU A 431 14.50 13.02 6.46
N GLY A 432 14.76 13.34 5.20
CA GLY A 432 15.14 12.40 4.16
C GLY A 432 16.39 11.58 4.54
N GLU A 433 17.45 12.24 5.01
CA GLU A 433 18.65 11.56 5.50
C GLU A 433 18.34 10.54 6.61
N LYS A 434 17.50 10.91 7.59
CA LYS A 434 17.11 10.02 8.68
C LYS A 434 16.29 8.84 8.18
N LEU A 435 15.36 9.08 7.23
CA LEU A 435 14.52 8.03 6.65
C LEU A 435 15.33 7.08 5.75
N CYS A 436 16.36 7.57 5.06
CA CYS A 436 17.28 6.73 4.29
C CYS A 436 18.10 5.78 5.15
N ALA A 437 18.36 6.14 6.41
CA ALA A 437 19.04 5.28 7.37
C ALA A 437 18.13 4.18 7.94
N GLU A 438 16.79 4.24 7.73
CA GLU A 438 15.86 3.21 8.14
C GLU A 438 15.82 2.08 7.10
N ASP A 439 15.90 0.83 7.57
CA ASP A 439 15.58 -0.37 6.78
C ASP A 439 14.44 -1.14 7.46
N GLY A 440 13.22 -0.68 7.22
CA GLY A 440 12.02 -1.26 7.82
C GLY A 440 11.83 -2.72 7.43
N ALA A 441 12.15 -3.11 6.21
CA ALA A 441 12.00 -4.48 5.74
C ALA A 441 12.99 -5.42 6.44
N ALA A 442 14.26 -5.03 6.57
CA ALA A 442 15.27 -5.84 7.27
C ALA A 442 15.00 -5.96 8.77
N ILE A 443 14.50 -4.88 9.40
CA ILE A 443 14.09 -4.88 10.82
C ILE A 443 12.90 -5.83 11.00
N ALA A 444 11.88 -5.75 10.15
CA ALA A 444 10.71 -6.62 10.20
C ALA A 444 11.08 -8.09 9.95
N ALA A 445 11.95 -8.36 8.98
CA ALA A 445 12.43 -9.71 8.73
C ALA A 445 13.15 -10.30 9.95
N SER A 446 13.98 -9.51 10.64
CA SER A 446 14.64 -9.93 11.89
C SER A 446 13.63 -10.20 13.02
N ASP A 447 12.63 -9.33 13.19
CA ASP A 447 11.58 -9.49 14.22
C ASP A 447 10.76 -10.78 13.97
N ILE A 448 10.38 -11.06 12.73
CA ILE A 448 9.65 -12.27 12.34
C ILE A 448 10.48 -13.53 12.65
N LEU A 449 11.73 -13.58 12.22
CA LEU A 449 12.59 -14.74 12.42
C LEU A 449 12.93 -14.97 13.91
N LEU A 450 13.16 -13.92 14.67
CA LEU A 450 13.38 -14.01 16.12
C LEU A 450 12.16 -14.63 16.82
N ARG A 451 10.96 -14.21 16.46
CA ARG A 451 9.72 -14.77 17.02
C ARG A 451 9.52 -16.23 16.66
N LEU A 452 9.82 -16.62 15.42
CA LEU A 452 9.79 -18.02 14.99
C LEU A 452 10.71 -18.88 15.83
N ASN A 453 11.95 -18.43 16.04
CA ASN A 453 12.92 -19.16 16.85
C ASN A 453 12.48 -19.29 18.30
N THR A 454 11.86 -18.25 18.89
CA THR A 454 11.35 -18.27 20.26
C THR A 454 10.19 -19.26 20.41
N ILE A 455 9.25 -19.28 19.46
CA ILE A 455 8.10 -20.20 19.48
C ILE A 455 8.58 -21.66 19.33
N ASN A 456 9.54 -21.91 18.45
CA ASN A 456 10.10 -23.24 18.26
C ASN A 456 10.86 -23.72 19.51
N ALA A 457 11.60 -22.83 20.20
CA ALA A 457 12.30 -23.17 21.43
C ALA A 457 11.33 -23.56 22.58
N THR A 458 10.23 -22.79 22.74
CA THR A 458 9.22 -23.10 23.78
C THR A 458 8.42 -24.36 23.46
N SER A 459 8.18 -24.66 22.18
CA SER A 459 7.50 -25.90 21.78
C SER A 459 8.35 -27.15 21.93
N PHE A 460 9.68 -27.06 21.97
CA PHE A 460 10.58 -28.18 22.28
C PHE A 460 10.53 -28.56 23.78
N ASP A 461 10.34 -27.58 24.66
CA ASP A 461 10.21 -27.84 26.10
C ASP A 461 8.83 -28.46 26.48
N GLU A 462 7.77 -28.15 25.69
CA GLU A 462 6.43 -28.73 25.91
C GLU A 462 6.20 -30.09 25.21
N GLN A 463 7.03 -30.48 24.24
CA GLN A 463 6.90 -31.78 23.52
C GLN A 463 7.37 -32.99 24.30
N SER A 464 7.83 -32.86 25.54
CA SER A 464 7.89 -33.98 26.50
C SER A 464 6.49 -34.46 26.94
N VAL A 465 5.41 -33.77 26.59
CA VAL A 465 4.01 -34.12 26.84
C VAL A 465 3.27 -34.30 25.52
N LYS A 466 2.92 -35.55 25.23
CA LYS A 466 2.18 -36.14 24.10
C LYS A 466 1.36 -35.20 23.23
N ARG A 467 1.64 -35.18 21.89
CA ARG A 467 0.74 -34.65 20.85
C ARG A 467 -0.53 -35.50 20.75
N PRO A 468 -1.75 -34.91 20.83
CA PRO A 468 -2.96 -35.57 20.31
C PRO A 468 -2.90 -35.55 18.79
N GLY A 469 -3.27 -36.68 18.18
CA GLY A 469 -3.19 -36.90 16.73
C GLY A 469 -3.89 -35.83 15.91
N ALA A 470 -3.21 -35.37 14.88
CA ALA A 470 -3.77 -34.49 13.86
C ALA A 470 -4.95 -35.19 13.18
N ALA A 471 -6.15 -34.66 13.34
CA ALA A 471 -7.30 -35.05 12.53
C ALA A 471 -7.00 -34.66 11.08
N ARG A 472 -6.85 -35.67 10.21
CA ARG A 472 -6.76 -35.46 8.77
C ARG A 472 -8.06 -34.82 8.29
N VAL A 473 -8.00 -33.55 7.94
CA VAL A 473 -9.07 -32.88 7.20
C VAL A 473 -9.04 -33.47 5.80
N GLY A 474 -9.99 -34.33 5.48
CA GLY A 474 -10.13 -34.91 4.15
C GLY A 474 -10.62 -33.84 3.17
N VAL A 475 -9.72 -33.27 2.41
CA VAL A 475 -10.06 -32.49 1.22
C VAL A 475 -10.33 -33.50 0.10
N GLN A 476 -11.60 -33.67 -0.29
CA GLN A 476 -11.94 -34.46 -1.48
C GLN A 476 -11.42 -33.71 -2.73
N PRO A 477 -10.74 -34.41 -3.66
CA PRO A 477 -10.35 -33.80 -4.93
C PRO A 477 -11.60 -33.47 -5.74
N ALA A 478 -11.61 -32.28 -6.35
CA ALA A 478 -12.66 -31.88 -7.27
C ALA A 478 -12.73 -32.88 -8.43
N VAL A 479 -13.86 -33.58 -8.53
CA VAL A 479 -14.18 -34.44 -9.68
C VAL A 479 -14.35 -33.52 -10.88
N GLY A 480 -13.53 -33.70 -11.92
CA GLY A 480 -13.63 -32.99 -13.17
C GLY A 480 -14.97 -33.25 -13.84
N ALA A 481 -15.63 -32.18 -14.23
CA ALA A 481 -16.72 -32.22 -15.20
C ALA A 481 -16.11 -32.07 -16.60
N ALA A 482 -16.37 -33.08 -17.42
CA ALA A 482 -16.07 -33.12 -18.85
C ALA A 482 -16.86 -32.06 -19.64
#